data_0563669b63719eb9a65b8c04bd57b396
#
_entry.id   0563669b63719eb9a65b8c04bd57b396
#
_cell.length_a   1.000
_cell.length_b   1.000
_cell.length_c   1.000
_cell.angle_alpha   90.00
_cell.angle_beta   90.00
_cell.angle_gamma   90.00
#
_symmetry.space_group_name_H-M   'P 1'
#
loop_
_entity.id
_entity.type
_entity.pdbx_description
1 polymer ?
#
loop_
_entity_poly.entity_id
_entity_poly.type
_entity_poly.pdbx_seq_one_letter_code
_entity_poly.pdbx_strand_id
1 'polypeptide(L)'
;GQSLSGSALSPKLGVLYRATSQWSVFGQYATGFRAPDAAQINGYYENAAEQVTIIPNPDLKPEKSRGLELGARGRFDRLKLDAAIFANQYSNLIMDTVLIRGTGTAADPRVFQTLNTERARITGIEVKGIYDWGPIAGGRVSTPFSWGRAKGVNRATGAPLNSIDPQQISLGVQYDTAAWGLRADLRHHGAKKASDIDSASAVKAPNTQFTIGQATTLDLSAQWRLRKDLRLNVAVTNVTNRKYWLWPDVYGLAASSTVNDAYTQPGRSLKASLVMDF
;
A
#
# COMPACT_ATOMS: atom_id res chain seq x y z
N GLY A 1 28.76 13.65 -10.02
CA GLY A 1 27.89 12.57 -9.56
C GLY A 1 28.42 11.22 -9.99
N GLN A 2 28.22 10.20 -9.19
CA GLN A 2 28.57 8.83 -9.56
C GLN A 2 27.46 8.21 -10.40
N SER A 3 27.82 7.41 -11.39
CA SER A 3 26.91 6.58 -12.18
C SER A 3 27.01 5.12 -11.75
N LEU A 4 25.88 4.45 -11.63
CA LEU A 4 25.81 3.01 -11.40
C LEU A 4 25.44 2.29 -12.71
N SER A 5 26.20 1.25 -13.02
CA SER A 5 25.81 0.28 -14.04
C SER A 5 25.84 -1.12 -13.42
N GLY A 6 24.91 -1.96 -13.81
CA GLY A 6 24.85 -3.34 -13.32
C GLY A 6 23.83 -4.16 -14.07
N SER A 7 24.02 -5.47 -14.08
CA SER A 7 23.07 -6.44 -14.61
C SER A 7 22.62 -7.38 -13.49
N ALA A 8 21.38 -7.85 -13.56
CA ALA A 8 20.88 -8.85 -12.62
C ALA A 8 19.98 -9.85 -13.33
N LEU A 9 20.11 -11.10 -12.93
CA LEU A 9 19.19 -12.16 -13.32
C LEU A 9 18.11 -12.29 -12.24
N SER A 10 16.85 -12.17 -12.62
CA SER A 10 15.70 -12.26 -11.73
C SER A 10 14.77 -13.41 -12.15
N PRO A 11 15.16 -14.67 -11.91
CA PRO A 11 14.35 -15.82 -12.28
C PRO A 11 13.04 -15.87 -11.51
N LYS A 12 12.01 -16.40 -12.20
CA LYS A 12 10.68 -16.64 -11.66
C LYS A 12 10.22 -18.04 -12.08
N LEU A 13 9.73 -18.80 -11.11
CA LEU A 13 9.15 -20.12 -11.33
C LEU A 13 7.76 -20.13 -10.69
N GLY A 14 6.76 -20.59 -11.44
CA GLY A 14 5.40 -20.73 -10.93
C GLY A 14 4.80 -22.08 -11.35
N VAL A 15 4.03 -22.65 -10.46
CA VAL A 15 3.27 -23.89 -10.69
C VAL A 15 1.81 -23.62 -10.35
N LEU A 16 0.92 -24.05 -11.23
CA LEU A 16 -0.53 -24.06 -11.02
C LEU A 16 -1.03 -25.50 -11.17
N TYR A 17 -1.64 -26.01 -10.12
CA TYR A 17 -2.27 -27.33 -10.11
C TYR A 17 -3.78 -27.17 -9.99
N ARG A 18 -4.51 -27.74 -10.94
CA ARG A 18 -5.97 -27.83 -10.92
C ARG A 18 -6.39 -29.11 -10.18
N ALA A 19 -6.67 -28.96 -8.88
CA ALA A 19 -7.02 -30.09 -8.03
C ALA A 19 -8.41 -30.66 -8.38
N THR A 20 -9.34 -29.79 -8.77
CA THR A 20 -10.68 -30.14 -9.25
C THR A 20 -11.12 -29.14 -10.34
N SER A 21 -12.33 -29.30 -10.88
CA SER A 21 -12.93 -28.30 -11.77
C SER A 21 -13.17 -26.96 -11.09
N GLN A 22 -13.30 -26.96 -9.76
CA GLN A 22 -13.62 -25.77 -8.95
C GLN A 22 -12.40 -25.20 -8.23
N TRP A 23 -11.40 -26.02 -7.88
CA TRP A 23 -10.24 -25.61 -7.11
C TRP A 23 -8.94 -25.74 -7.89
N SER A 24 -8.15 -24.70 -7.81
CA SER A 24 -6.75 -24.73 -8.18
C SER A 24 -5.88 -24.15 -7.06
N VAL A 25 -4.69 -24.71 -6.91
CA VAL A 25 -3.65 -24.19 -6.02
C VAL A 25 -2.47 -23.75 -6.86
N PHE A 26 -1.78 -22.73 -6.39
CA PHE A 26 -0.57 -22.24 -7.07
C PHE A 26 0.53 -21.97 -6.07
N GLY A 27 1.74 -22.11 -6.57
CA GLY A 27 2.95 -21.70 -5.87
C GLY A 27 3.84 -20.93 -6.82
N GLN A 28 4.47 -19.86 -6.32
CA GLN A 28 5.40 -19.06 -7.09
C GLN A 28 6.62 -18.75 -6.26
N TYR A 29 7.79 -18.94 -6.85
CA TYR A 29 9.05 -18.39 -6.38
C TYR A 29 9.54 -17.35 -7.36
N ALA A 30 9.96 -16.19 -6.86
CA ALA A 30 10.50 -15.14 -7.69
C ALA A 30 11.68 -14.48 -6.98
N THR A 31 12.67 -14.07 -7.76
CA THR A 31 13.73 -13.18 -7.28
C THR A 31 13.57 -11.81 -7.92
N GLY A 32 14.02 -10.77 -7.22
CA GLY A 32 13.97 -9.40 -7.71
C GLY A 32 15.25 -8.66 -7.40
N PHE A 33 15.45 -7.58 -8.13
CA PHE A 33 16.59 -6.70 -8.03
C PHE A 33 16.12 -5.25 -8.25
N ARG A 34 16.64 -4.32 -7.45
CA ARG A 34 16.42 -2.89 -7.65
C ARG A 34 17.74 -2.15 -7.45
N ALA A 35 18.22 -1.47 -8.48
CA ALA A 35 19.34 -0.56 -8.33
C ALA A 35 18.92 0.67 -7.52
N PRO A 36 19.81 1.26 -6.69
CA PRO A 36 19.58 2.58 -6.13
C PRO A 36 19.38 3.59 -7.26
N ASP A 37 18.55 4.59 -7.05
CA ASP A 37 18.42 5.69 -8.00
C ASP A 37 19.50 6.75 -7.80
N ALA A 38 19.62 7.68 -8.77
CA ALA A 38 20.65 8.70 -8.75
C ALA A 38 20.50 9.68 -7.55
N ALA A 39 19.29 9.93 -7.12
CA ALA A 39 19.03 10.80 -5.95
C ALA A 39 19.46 10.13 -4.65
N GLN A 40 19.23 8.81 -4.52
CA GLN A 40 19.66 8.03 -3.36
C GLN A 40 21.18 8.00 -3.20
N ILE A 41 21.91 7.97 -4.30
CA ILE A 41 23.38 7.89 -4.29
C ILE A 41 24.03 9.27 -4.11
N ASN A 42 23.54 10.28 -4.85
CA ASN A 42 24.18 11.58 -4.98
C ASN A 42 23.44 12.69 -4.25
N GLY A 43 22.25 12.41 -3.69
CA GLY A 43 21.39 13.44 -3.10
C GLY A 43 22.06 14.13 -1.93
N TYR A 44 22.13 15.47 -1.99
CA TYR A 44 22.53 16.35 -0.89
C TYR A 44 21.41 17.35 -0.64
N TYR A 45 21.07 17.53 0.62
CA TYR A 45 20.11 18.54 1.05
C TYR A 45 20.52 19.10 2.40
N GLU A 46 20.41 20.41 2.56
CA GLU A 46 20.69 21.09 3.81
C GLU A 46 19.57 22.09 4.12
N ASN A 47 19.10 22.06 5.37
CA ASN A 47 18.16 23.02 5.91
C ASN A 47 18.67 23.52 7.27
N ALA A 48 19.32 24.66 7.27
CA ALA A 48 19.91 25.25 8.49
C ALA A 48 18.83 25.66 9.50
N ALA A 49 17.63 26.07 9.06
CA ALA A 49 16.54 26.45 9.97
C ALA A 49 16.00 25.24 10.76
N GLU A 50 15.99 24.05 10.14
CA GLU A 50 15.54 22.79 10.76
C GLU A 50 16.70 22.00 11.38
N GLN A 51 17.92 22.47 11.25
CA GLN A 51 19.15 21.79 11.69
C GLN A 51 19.25 20.36 11.12
N VAL A 52 19.00 20.23 9.81
CA VAL A 52 18.96 18.95 9.08
C VAL A 52 19.88 18.99 7.88
N THR A 53 20.68 17.96 7.72
CA THR A 53 21.49 17.72 6.52
C THR A 53 21.26 16.28 6.05
N ILE A 54 21.04 16.08 4.76
CA ILE A 54 21.05 14.76 4.10
C ILE A 54 22.31 14.68 3.27
N ILE A 55 23.11 13.65 3.48
CA ILE A 55 24.37 13.45 2.75
C ILE A 55 24.26 12.26 1.77
N PRO A 56 24.99 12.32 0.63
CA PRO A 56 25.01 11.27 -0.35
C PRO A 56 25.61 9.97 0.20
N ASN A 57 25.21 8.83 -0.38
CA ASN A 57 25.81 7.53 -0.11
C ASN A 57 26.20 6.82 -1.41
N PRO A 58 27.45 7.00 -1.86
CA PRO A 58 27.96 6.34 -3.06
C PRO A 58 28.16 4.82 -2.92
N ASP A 59 28.17 4.31 -1.68
CA ASP A 59 28.39 2.88 -1.37
C ASP A 59 27.11 2.06 -1.33
N LEU A 60 25.98 2.63 -1.73
CA LEU A 60 24.70 1.94 -1.78
C LEU A 60 24.77 0.72 -2.71
N LYS A 61 24.38 -0.41 -2.17
CA LYS A 61 24.28 -1.68 -2.89
C LYS A 61 22.88 -1.88 -3.43
N PRO A 62 22.73 -2.54 -4.58
CA PRO A 62 21.42 -2.91 -5.09
C PRO A 62 20.66 -3.82 -4.12
N GLU A 63 19.37 -3.57 -4.01
CA GLU A 63 18.46 -4.46 -3.30
C GLU A 63 18.31 -5.78 -4.05
N LYS A 64 18.16 -6.85 -3.30
CA LYS A 64 17.79 -8.16 -3.83
C LYS A 64 16.62 -8.70 -3.02
N SER A 65 15.67 -9.32 -3.70
CA SER A 65 14.55 -9.98 -3.04
C SER A 65 14.42 -11.43 -3.48
N ARG A 66 13.84 -12.23 -2.59
CA ARG A 66 13.39 -13.61 -2.85
C ARG A 66 12.00 -13.73 -2.24
N GLY A 67 11.02 -14.06 -3.08
CA GLY A 67 9.62 -14.18 -2.69
C GLY A 67 9.12 -15.60 -2.90
N LEU A 68 8.37 -16.08 -1.93
CA LEU A 68 7.54 -17.27 -2.05
C LEU A 68 6.09 -16.87 -1.84
N GLU A 69 5.22 -17.30 -2.74
CA GLU A 69 3.78 -17.13 -2.64
C GLU A 69 3.09 -18.47 -2.85
N LEU A 70 2.14 -18.79 -1.99
CA LEU A 70 1.29 -19.95 -2.10
C LEU A 70 -0.16 -19.48 -2.03
N GLY A 71 -1.02 -20.01 -2.90
CA GLY A 71 -2.41 -19.59 -2.91
C GLY A 71 -3.35 -20.65 -3.47
N ALA A 72 -4.63 -20.38 -3.26
CA ALA A 72 -5.72 -21.18 -3.76
C ALA A 72 -6.75 -20.30 -4.47
N ARG A 73 -7.37 -20.84 -5.51
CA ARG A 73 -8.46 -20.21 -6.27
C ARG A 73 -9.64 -21.15 -6.30
N GLY A 74 -10.77 -20.66 -5.79
CA GLY A 74 -12.06 -21.32 -5.90
C GLY A 74 -12.91 -20.68 -6.99
N ARG A 75 -13.52 -21.48 -7.83
CA ARG A 75 -14.43 -21.04 -8.91
C ARG A 75 -15.67 -21.91 -8.87
N PHE A 76 -16.66 -21.43 -8.13
CA PHE A 76 -17.95 -22.06 -7.95
C PHE A 76 -19.01 -21.31 -8.76
N ASP A 77 -20.20 -21.84 -8.88
CA ASP A 77 -21.27 -21.21 -9.64
C ASP A 77 -21.56 -19.78 -9.18
N ARG A 78 -21.55 -19.56 -7.86
CA ARG A 78 -21.87 -18.25 -7.25
C ARG A 78 -20.70 -17.59 -6.54
N LEU A 79 -19.59 -18.29 -6.29
CA LEU A 79 -18.46 -17.76 -5.55
C LEU A 79 -17.17 -17.88 -6.36
N LYS A 80 -16.50 -16.75 -6.58
CA LYS A 80 -15.11 -16.71 -7.01
C LYS A 80 -14.28 -16.24 -5.83
N LEU A 81 -13.28 -17.03 -5.45
CA LEU A 81 -12.41 -16.77 -4.30
C LEU A 81 -10.96 -16.93 -4.72
N ASP A 82 -10.12 -16.00 -4.32
CA ASP A 82 -8.66 -16.07 -4.40
C ASP A 82 -8.09 -15.79 -3.01
N ALA A 83 -7.23 -16.66 -2.51
CA ALA A 83 -6.52 -16.48 -1.26
C ALA A 83 -5.05 -16.81 -1.46
N ALA A 84 -4.16 -16.00 -0.89
CA ALA A 84 -2.72 -16.20 -0.97
C ALA A 84 -2.04 -15.82 0.35
N ILE A 85 -0.96 -16.52 0.66
CA ILE A 85 0.01 -16.14 1.66
C ILE A 85 1.35 -15.93 0.97
N PHE A 86 2.12 -14.97 1.45
CA PHE A 86 3.42 -14.69 0.86
C PHE A 86 4.48 -14.39 1.93
N ALA A 87 5.73 -14.66 1.55
CA ALA A 87 6.90 -14.36 2.34
C ALA A 87 8.01 -13.85 1.41
N ASN A 88 8.36 -12.57 1.55
CA ASN A 88 9.43 -11.92 0.81
C ASN A 88 10.60 -11.63 1.74
N GLN A 89 11.79 -12.03 1.33
CA GLN A 89 13.04 -11.71 2.01
C GLN A 89 13.83 -10.72 1.15
N TYR A 90 14.29 -9.67 1.79
CA TYR A 90 15.11 -8.65 1.17
C TYR A 90 16.49 -8.66 1.78
N SER A 91 17.48 -8.43 0.96
CA SER A 91 18.85 -8.12 1.36
C SER A 91 19.26 -6.79 0.75
N ASN A 92 20.04 -6.03 1.50
CA ASN A 92 20.43 -4.67 1.14
C ASN A 92 19.23 -3.74 0.87
N LEU A 93 18.10 -3.92 1.58
CA LEU A 93 16.95 -3.04 1.43
C LEU A 93 17.38 -1.59 1.64
N ILE A 94 17.09 -0.73 0.67
CA ILE A 94 17.43 0.68 0.74
C ILE A 94 16.39 1.39 1.61
N MET A 95 16.87 2.04 2.66
CA MET A 95 16.07 2.87 3.53
C MET A 95 16.52 4.32 3.39
N ASP A 96 15.58 5.16 2.97
CA ASP A 96 15.83 6.58 2.83
C ASP A 96 15.84 7.26 4.20
N THR A 97 16.66 8.29 4.32
CA THR A 97 16.64 9.24 5.44
C THR A 97 16.82 8.59 6.82
N VAL A 98 17.85 7.75 6.96
CA VAL A 98 18.24 7.18 8.25
C VAL A 98 19.11 8.19 9.02
N LEU A 99 18.75 8.50 10.28
CA LEU A 99 19.57 9.35 11.14
C LEU A 99 20.88 8.64 11.48
N ILE A 100 22.00 9.22 11.09
CA ILE A 100 23.33 8.65 11.35
C ILE A 100 24.10 9.37 12.46
N ARG A 101 23.78 10.65 12.71
CA ARG A 101 24.36 11.44 13.80
C ARG A 101 23.60 12.75 14.03
N GLY A 102 23.86 13.37 15.16
CA GLY A 102 23.36 14.70 15.53
C GLY A 102 22.07 14.67 16.34
N THR A 103 21.94 15.64 17.23
CA THR A 103 20.79 15.79 18.15
C THR A 103 19.76 16.80 17.65
N GLY A 104 20.08 17.57 16.61
CA GLY A 104 19.18 18.58 16.04
C GLY A 104 19.28 19.94 16.70
N THR A 105 20.44 20.27 17.26
CA THR A 105 20.77 21.59 17.74
C THR A 105 21.67 22.32 16.73
N ALA A 106 21.78 23.63 16.85
CA ALA A 106 22.70 24.44 16.00
C ALA A 106 24.17 23.99 16.10
N ALA A 107 24.58 23.50 17.29
CA ALA A 107 25.94 22.99 17.52
C ALA A 107 26.11 21.53 17.06
N ASP A 108 25.01 20.78 16.91
CA ASP A 108 25.01 19.38 16.53
C ASP A 108 23.79 19.08 15.64
N PRO A 109 23.82 19.51 14.37
CA PRO A 109 22.73 19.26 13.40
C PRO A 109 22.54 17.78 13.14
N ARG A 110 21.29 17.37 12.89
CA ARG A 110 20.98 16.00 12.48
C ARG A 110 21.49 15.74 11.07
N VAL A 111 22.20 14.65 10.93
CA VAL A 111 22.68 14.19 9.62
C VAL A 111 21.99 12.88 9.29
N PHE A 112 21.36 12.86 8.14
CA PHE A 112 20.67 11.71 7.59
C PHE A 112 21.40 11.20 6.35
N GLN A 113 21.27 9.92 6.09
CA GLN A 113 21.80 9.27 4.91
C GLN A 113 20.88 8.14 4.46
N THR A 114 20.80 7.88 3.17
CA THR A 114 20.18 6.67 2.65
C THR A 114 21.12 5.49 2.87
N LEU A 115 20.64 4.43 3.52
CA LEU A 115 21.45 3.26 3.89
C LEU A 115 20.81 1.96 3.39
N ASN A 116 21.65 0.95 3.19
CA ASN A 116 21.17 -0.42 3.04
C ASN A 116 20.91 -1.04 4.42
N THR A 117 19.71 -1.57 4.62
CA THR A 117 19.43 -2.51 5.71
C THR A 117 19.89 -3.90 5.32
N GLU A 118 20.62 -4.58 6.20
CA GLU A 118 21.20 -5.90 5.84
C GLU A 118 20.15 -6.90 5.39
N ARG A 119 19.05 -7.03 6.12
CA ARG A 119 17.98 -8.00 5.83
C ARG A 119 16.63 -7.48 6.30
N ALA A 120 15.62 -7.67 5.48
CA ALA A 120 14.22 -7.47 5.87
C ALA A 120 13.38 -8.67 5.45
N ARG A 121 12.26 -8.87 6.16
CA ARG A 121 11.26 -9.88 5.81
C ARG A 121 9.89 -9.26 5.84
N ILE A 122 9.12 -9.48 4.77
CA ILE A 122 7.71 -9.09 4.68
C ILE A 122 6.91 -10.37 4.48
N THR A 123 5.91 -10.58 5.32
CA THR A 123 4.96 -11.70 5.20
C THR A 123 3.55 -11.14 5.18
N GLY A 124 2.65 -11.79 4.49
CA GLY A 124 1.28 -11.35 4.44
C GLY A 124 0.31 -12.41 3.98
N ILE A 125 -0.95 -12.03 4.07
CA ILE A 125 -2.10 -12.78 3.60
C ILE A 125 -3.01 -11.84 2.84
N GLU A 126 -3.55 -12.32 1.73
CA GLU A 126 -4.53 -11.62 0.91
C GLU A 126 -5.67 -12.57 0.58
N VAL A 127 -6.88 -12.07 0.70
CA VAL A 127 -8.12 -12.78 0.33
C VAL A 127 -8.97 -11.81 -0.47
N LYS A 128 -9.47 -12.25 -1.61
CA LYS A 128 -10.45 -11.50 -2.40
C LYS A 128 -11.45 -12.43 -3.06
N GLY A 129 -12.63 -11.92 -3.25
CA GLY A 129 -13.65 -12.71 -3.92
C GLY A 129 -14.86 -11.88 -4.32
N ILE A 130 -15.77 -12.56 -4.96
CA ILE A 130 -17.10 -12.04 -5.30
C ILE A 130 -18.11 -13.15 -5.12
N TYR A 131 -19.15 -12.88 -4.36
CA TYR A 131 -20.31 -13.75 -4.27
C TYR A 131 -21.44 -13.20 -5.13
N ASP A 132 -21.98 -14.04 -5.98
CA ASP A 132 -23.08 -13.73 -6.89
C ASP A 132 -24.38 -14.29 -6.32
N TRP A 133 -25.25 -13.42 -5.86
CA TRP A 133 -26.56 -13.79 -5.31
C TRP A 133 -27.54 -14.25 -6.39
N GLY A 134 -27.20 -14.01 -7.69
CA GLY A 134 -28.03 -14.32 -8.83
C GLY A 134 -29.02 -13.20 -9.17
N PRO A 135 -30.02 -13.53 -9.99
CA PRO A 135 -31.03 -12.56 -10.39
C PRO A 135 -32.00 -12.25 -9.24
N ILE A 136 -32.20 -10.97 -8.98
CA ILE A 136 -33.12 -10.44 -7.97
C ILE A 136 -33.83 -9.23 -8.57
N ALA A 137 -35.16 -9.23 -8.57
CA ALA A 137 -35.99 -8.09 -9.00
C ALA A 137 -35.60 -7.50 -10.39
N GLY A 138 -35.30 -8.36 -11.35
CA GLY A 138 -34.95 -7.93 -12.73
C GLY A 138 -33.50 -7.48 -12.93
N GLY A 139 -32.68 -7.51 -11.91
CA GLY A 139 -31.25 -7.25 -11.96
C GLY A 139 -30.44 -8.39 -11.35
N ARG A 140 -29.15 -8.18 -11.21
CA ARG A 140 -28.20 -9.12 -10.60
C ARG A 140 -27.53 -8.48 -9.41
N VAL A 141 -27.51 -9.18 -8.27
CA VAL A 141 -26.82 -8.75 -7.06
C VAL A 141 -25.50 -9.49 -6.90
N SER A 142 -24.45 -8.78 -6.56
CA SER A 142 -23.16 -9.38 -6.21
C SER A 142 -22.51 -8.64 -5.03
N THR A 143 -21.65 -9.36 -4.30
CA THR A 143 -20.89 -8.86 -3.16
C THR A 143 -19.40 -9.11 -3.39
N PRO A 144 -18.65 -8.15 -3.96
CA PRO A 144 -17.20 -8.19 -3.96
C PRO A 144 -16.65 -7.92 -2.56
N PHE A 145 -15.60 -8.62 -2.19
CA PHE A 145 -14.91 -8.43 -0.93
C PHE A 145 -13.41 -8.63 -1.07
N SER A 146 -12.64 -7.95 -0.22
CA SER A 146 -11.21 -8.18 -0.11
C SER A 146 -10.71 -7.90 1.30
N TRP A 147 -9.66 -8.58 1.69
CA TRP A 147 -8.91 -8.36 2.91
C TRP A 147 -7.43 -8.62 2.65
N GLY A 148 -6.58 -7.72 3.13
CA GLY A 148 -5.14 -7.84 3.05
C GLY A 148 -4.46 -7.36 4.33
N ARG A 149 -3.44 -8.09 4.75
CA ARG A 149 -2.59 -7.71 5.87
C ARG A 149 -1.16 -8.16 5.61
N ALA A 150 -0.21 -7.26 5.81
CA ALA A 150 1.21 -7.56 5.77
C ALA A 150 1.89 -7.21 7.10
N LYS A 151 3.02 -7.85 7.38
CA LYS A 151 3.95 -7.52 8.45
C LYS A 151 5.36 -7.51 7.91
N GLY A 152 6.08 -6.44 8.15
CA GLY A 152 7.49 -6.29 7.78
C GLY A 152 8.37 -6.14 9.01
N VAL A 153 9.53 -6.77 9.00
CA VAL A 153 10.50 -6.75 10.10
C VAL A 153 11.90 -6.60 9.54
N ASN A 154 12.67 -5.67 10.10
CA ASN A 154 14.12 -5.63 9.95
C ASN A 154 14.71 -6.81 10.71
N ARG A 155 15.43 -7.71 10.02
CA ARG A 155 15.95 -8.94 10.61
C ARG A 155 17.21 -8.74 11.43
N ALA A 156 17.88 -7.61 11.31
CA ALA A 156 19.04 -7.26 12.12
C ALA A 156 18.63 -6.72 13.49
N THR A 157 17.61 -5.88 13.56
CA THR A 157 17.18 -5.19 14.78
C THR A 157 15.92 -5.76 15.42
N GLY A 158 15.12 -6.52 14.67
CA GLY A 158 13.79 -6.96 15.09
C GLY A 158 12.71 -5.87 14.97
N ALA A 159 13.07 -4.65 14.59
CA ALA A 159 12.16 -3.53 14.48
C ALA A 159 11.16 -3.70 13.31
N PRO A 160 9.95 -3.14 13.41
CA PRO A 160 8.99 -3.13 12.32
C PRO A 160 9.50 -2.29 11.14
N LEU A 161 9.09 -2.64 9.92
CA LEU A 161 9.32 -1.80 8.75
C LEU A 161 8.25 -0.72 8.67
N ASN A 162 8.68 0.53 8.67
CA ASN A 162 7.76 1.68 8.61
C ASN A 162 6.98 1.76 7.29
N SER A 163 7.51 1.21 6.20
CA SER A 163 6.88 1.18 4.88
C SER A 163 5.67 0.23 4.75
N ILE A 164 5.34 -0.52 5.78
CA ILE A 164 4.21 -1.46 5.73
C ILE A 164 2.91 -0.75 6.09
N ASP A 165 1.95 -0.81 5.19
CA ASP A 165 0.60 -0.29 5.42
C ASP A 165 -0.18 -1.12 6.44
N PRO A 166 -1.10 -0.49 7.17
CA PRO A 166 -2.09 -1.20 7.98
C PRO A 166 -2.98 -2.11 7.13
N GLN A 167 -3.63 -3.06 7.79
CA GLN A 167 -4.60 -3.93 7.11
C GLN A 167 -5.70 -3.12 6.42
N GLN A 168 -6.19 -3.66 5.31
CA GLN A 168 -7.30 -3.09 4.56
C GLN A 168 -8.39 -4.14 4.35
N ILE A 169 -9.64 -3.71 4.49
CA ILE A 169 -10.82 -4.53 4.23
C ILE A 169 -11.72 -3.74 3.28
N SER A 170 -12.25 -4.39 2.27
CA SER A 170 -13.29 -3.84 1.39
C SER A 170 -14.44 -4.81 1.29
N LEU A 171 -15.64 -4.29 1.39
CA LEU A 171 -16.88 -5.05 1.21
C LEU A 171 -17.84 -4.21 0.36
N GLY A 172 -18.24 -4.73 -0.79
CA GLY A 172 -19.17 -4.06 -1.68
C GLY A 172 -20.51 -4.81 -1.79
N VAL A 173 -21.54 -4.08 -2.15
CA VAL A 173 -22.79 -4.63 -2.67
C VAL A 173 -23.07 -3.93 -3.98
N GLN A 174 -23.29 -4.68 -5.03
CA GLN A 174 -23.54 -4.19 -6.37
C GLN A 174 -24.83 -4.81 -6.90
N TYR A 175 -25.67 -3.94 -7.48
CA TYR A 175 -26.90 -4.34 -8.18
C TYR A 175 -26.86 -3.79 -9.60
N ASP A 176 -26.94 -4.67 -10.59
CA ASP A 176 -26.87 -4.32 -11.99
C ASP A 176 -28.13 -4.77 -12.73
N THR A 177 -28.70 -3.89 -13.52
CA THR A 177 -29.71 -4.16 -14.51
C THR A 177 -29.16 -3.92 -15.93
N ALA A 178 -29.96 -4.15 -16.95
CA ALA A 178 -29.59 -3.83 -18.34
C ALA A 178 -29.38 -2.32 -18.55
N ALA A 179 -30.09 -1.46 -17.82
CA ALA A 179 -30.12 -0.02 -18.02
C ALA A 179 -29.32 0.77 -16.96
N TRP A 180 -29.24 0.31 -15.76
CA TRP A 180 -28.60 1.00 -14.65
C TRP A 180 -27.98 0.05 -13.64
N GLY A 181 -27.04 0.54 -12.85
CA GLY A 181 -26.42 -0.18 -11.76
C GLY A 181 -26.17 0.72 -10.56
N LEU A 182 -26.22 0.13 -9.38
CA LEU A 182 -25.90 0.76 -8.09
C LEU A 182 -24.81 -0.03 -7.40
N ARG A 183 -23.94 0.66 -6.69
CA ARG A 183 -22.88 0.05 -5.89
C ARG A 183 -22.66 0.83 -4.61
N ALA A 184 -22.52 0.09 -3.52
CA ALA A 184 -22.10 0.60 -2.22
C ALA A 184 -20.80 -0.14 -1.82
N ASP A 185 -19.76 0.60 -1.45
CA ASP A 185 -18.48 0.05 -1.00
C ASP A 185 -18.15 0.55 0.40
N LEU A 186 -18.01 -0.36 1.33
CA LEU A 186 -17.46 -0.11 2.66
C LEU A 186 -15.96 -0.41 2.62
N ARG A 187 -15.13 0.56 3.02
CA ARG A 187 -13.67 0.40 3.11
C ARG A 187 -13.22 0.66 4.54
N HIS A 188 -12.49 -0.29 5.09
CA HIS A 188 -11.88 -0.16 6.41
C HIS A 188 -10.36 -0.16 6.28
N HIS A 189 -9.73 0.89 6.78
CA HIS A 189 -8.30 1.07 6.92
C HIS A 189 -7.93 0.87 8.40
N GLY A 190 -7.02 -0.04 8.68
CA GLY A 190 -6.53 -0.29 10.04
C GLY A 190 -5.71 0.88 10.58
N ALA A 191 -5.51 0.89 11.89
CA ALA A 191 -4.62 1.85 12.54
C ALA A 191 -3.15 1.50 12.31
N LYS A 192 -2.28 2.51 12.24
CA LYS A 192 -0.82 2.39 12.39
C LYS A 192 -0.46 2.90 13.78
N LYS A 193 -0.19 1.98 14.69
CA LYS A 193 0.13 2.29 16.10
C LYS A 193 1.61 2.58 16.27
N ALA A 194 1.99 3.20 17.37
CA ALA A 194 3.39 3.43 17.72
C ALA A 194 4.22 2.12 17.78
N SER A 195 3.59 1.01 18.20
CA SER A 195 4.23 -0.32 18.22
C SER A 195 4.55 -0.89 16.83
N ASP A 196 3.94 -0.35 15.79
CA ASP A 196 4.11 -0.78 14.39
C ASP A 196 5.13 0.09 13.66
N ILE A 197 5.83 0.96 14.40
CA ILE A 197 6.77 1.96 13.87
C ILE A 197 8.13 1.76 14.52
N ASP A 198 9.18 1.71 13.72
CA ASP A 198 10.55 1.83 14.19
C ASP A 198 10.86 3.31 14.49
N SER A 199 10.88 3.66 15.76
CA SER A 199 11.15 5.02 16.22
C SER A 199 12.61 5.44 16.03
N ALA A 200 13.54 4.49 15.91
CA ALA A 200 14.96 4.80 15.69
C ALA A 200 15.21 5.33 14.28
N SER A 201 14.35 4.98 13.31
CA SER A 201 14.36 5.53 11.95
C SER A 201 13.43 6.72 11.75
N ALA A 202 12.88 7.29 12.83
CA ALA A 202 12.02 8.47 12.74
C ALA A 202 12.86 9.72 12.45
N VAL A 203 12.42 10.49 11.45
CA VAL A 203 13.16 11.66 10.93
C VAL A 203 13.35 12.76 11.97
N LYS A 204 12.56 12.81 13.04
CA LYS A 204 12.60 13.89 14.04
C LYS A 204 12.53 13.36 15.47
N ALA A 205 13.68 13.21 16.12
CA ALA A 205 13.76 13.20 17.59
C ALA A 205 13.84 14.68 18.10
N PRO A 206 13.17 15.04 19.18
CA PRO A 206 12.41 14.22 20.12
C PRO A 206 10.95 13.97 19.72
N ASN A 207 10.51 14.41 18.55
CA ASN A 207 9.14 14.26 18.11
C ASN A 207 8.85 12.81 17.70
N THR A 208 7.82 12.24 18.26
CA THR A 208 7.32 10.95 17.85
C THR A 208 6.70 11.04 16.46
N GLN A 209 6.78 9.95 15.68
CA GLN A 209 6.10 9.81 14.40
C GLN A 209 4.58 9.97 14.59
N PHE A 210 3.93 10.71 13.69
CA PHE A 210 2.47 10.78 13.63
C PHE A 210 1.89 9.38 13.39
N THR A 211 0.91 9.00 14.19
CA THR A 211 0.20 7.73 14.09
C THR A 211 -1.20 7.96 13.52
N ILE A 212 -1.76 6.96 12.85
CA ILE A 212 -3.11 7.06 12.33
C ILE A 212 -4.06 6.09 13.02
N GLY A 213 -5.24 6.57 13.33
CA GLY A 213 -6.35 5.74 13.80
C GLY A 213 -6.97 4.94 12.66
N GLN A 214 -7.76 3.94 13.03
CA GLN A 214 -8.57 3.22 12.03
C GLN A 214 -9.66 4.14 11.45
N ALA A 215 -10.02 3.89 10.20
CA ALA A 215 -11.08 4.61 9.53
C ALA A 215 -11.94 3.66 8.69
N THR A 216 -13.25 3.92 8.70
CA THR A 216 -14.18 3.23 7.81
C THR A 216 -14.92 4.29 7.00
N THR A 217 -14.94 4.13 5.69
CA THR A 217 -15.65 5.00 4.74
C THR A 217 -16.69 4.20 3.96
N LEU A 218 -17.74 4.89 3.54
CA LEU A 218 -18.76 4.39 2.64
C LEU A 218 -18.74 5.21 1.37
N ASP A 219 -18.62 4.53 0.23
CA ASP A 219 -18.75 5.12 -1.09
C ASP A 219 -20.01 4.57 -1.77
N LEU A 220 -20.77 5.43 -2.44
CA LEU A 220 -21.93 5.07 -3.22
C LEU A 220 -21.70 5.48 -4.67
N SER A 221 -22.07 4.62 -5.60
CA SER A 221 -22.01 4.96 -7.03
C SER A 221 -23.22 4.41 -7.78
N ALA A 222 -23.57 5.11 -8.83
CA ALA A 222 -24.62 4.73 -9.77
C ALA A 222 -24.11 4.91 -11.18
N GLN A 223 -24.47 3.99 -12.06
CA GLN A 223 -24.27 4.12 -13.48
C GLN A 223 -25.62 4.02 -14.21
N TRP A 224 -25.79 4.78 -15.26
CA TRP A 224 -26.99 4.77 -16.07
C TRP A 224 -26.65 4.78 -17.55
N ARG A 225 -27.10 3.77 -18.26
CA ARG A 225 -26.99 3.69 -19.73
C ARG A 225 -28.16 4.44 -20.35
N LEU A 226 -27.94 5.70 -20.71
CA LEU A 226 -28.95 6.59 -21.29
C LEU A 226 -29.28 6.18 -22.73
N ARG A 227 -28.25 5.69 -23.44
CA ARG A 227 -28.33 5.12 -24.80
C ARG A 227 -27.29 4.04 -24.94
N LYS A 228 -27.26 3.32 -26.07
CA LYS A 228 -26.27 2.25 -26.32
C LYS A 228 -24.83 2.77 -26.24
N ASP A 229 -24.62 4.00 -26.66
CA ASP A 229 -23.36 4.69 -26.78
C ASP A 229 -23.14 5.75 -25.67
N LEU A 230 -24.10 5.95 -24.75
CA LEU A 230 -24.04 7.02 -23.76
C LEU A 230 -24.32 6.54 -22.34
N ARG A 231 -23.36 6.76 -21.43
CA ARG A 231 -23.45 6.38 -20.02
C ARG A 231 -23.20 7.57 -19.11
N LEU A 232 -24.07 7.73 -18.11
CA LEU A 232 -23.87 8.65 -16.98
C LEU A 232 -23.37 7.85 -15.78
N ASN A 233 -22.30 8.31 -15.16
CA ASN A 233 -21.81 7.77 -13.88
C ASN A 233 -21.87 8.89 -12.85
N VAL A 234 -22.34 8.55 -11.65
CA VAL A 234 -22.39 9.45 -10.49
C VAL A 234 -21.83 8.70 -9.30
N ALA A 235 -20.99 9.34 -8.50
CA ALA A 235 -20.45 8.74 -7.29
C ALA A 235 -20.38 9.78 -6.17
N VAL A 236 -20.72 9.35 -4.97
CA VAL A 236 -20.46 10.06 -3.72
C VAL A 236 -19.45 9.25 -2.94
N THR A 237 -18.24 9.78 -2.80
CA THR A 237 -17.18 9.14 -2.01
C THR A 237 -17.17 9.69 -0.60
N ASN A 238 -16.80 8.84 0.38
CA ASN A 238 -16.75 9.18 1.79
C ASN A 238 -18.07 9.82 2.27
N VAL A 239 -19.19 9.12 2.05
CA VAL A 239 -20.55 9.60 2.35
C VAL A 239 -20.69 10.12 3.79
N THR A 240 -20.03 9.47 4.73
CA THR A 240 -20.03 9.82 6.16
C THR A 240 -19.16 11.03 6.50
N ASN A 241 -18.46 11.60 5.51
CA ASN A 241 -17.52 12.71 5.68
C ASN A 241 -16.47 12.44 6.77
N ARG A 242 -15.95 11.21 6.80
CA ARG A 242 -14.96 10.81 7.80
C ARG A 242 -13.63 11.52 7.51
N LYS A 243 -13.05 12.20 8.50
CA LYS A 243 -11.69 12.71 8.47
C LYS A 243 -10.73 11.56 8.80
N TYR A 244 -9.79 11.26 7.89
CA TYR A 244 -8.82 10.17 8.07
C TYR A 244 -7.57 10.40 7.21
N TRP A 245 -6.56 9.63 7.49
CA TRP A 245 -5.27 9.64 6.78
C TRP A 245 -4.95 8.24 6.27
N LEU A 246 -4.22 8.17 5.17
CA LEU A 246 -3.54 6.96 4.74
C LEU A 246 -2.09 7.01 5.21
N TRP A 247 -1.56 5.87 5.61
CA TRP A 247 -0.21 5.79 6.17
C TRP A 247 0.88 6.32 5.22
N PRO A 248 0.90 5.99 3.90
CA PRO A 248 1.91 6.51 2.98
C PRO A 248 1.98 8.03 2.91
N ASP A 249 0.86 8.72 3.11
CA ASP A 249 0.79 10.18 2.98
C ASP A 249 1.36 10.91 4.21
N VAL A 250 1.38 10.23 5.35
CA VAL A 250 1.81 10.82 6.65
C VAL A 250 3.08 10.18 7.21
N TYR A 251 3.62 9.20 6.52
CA TYR A 251 4.89 8.59 6.89
C TYR A 251 6.00 9.64 6.90
N GLY A 252 6.74 9.72 8.01
CA GLY A 252 7.78 10.73 8.21
C GLY A 252 7.30 12.04 8.84
N LEU A 253 6.00 12.26 9.03
CA LEU A 253 5.51 13.44 9.74
C LEU A 253 5.65 13.27 11.27
N ALA A 254 6.01 14.35 11.95
CA ALA A 254 6.02 14.37 13.41
C ALA A 254 4.60 14.49 13.97
N ALA A 255 4.32 13.88 15.12
CA ALA A 255 3.04 14.01 15.80
C ALA A 255 2.70 15.45 16.16
N SER A 256 3.71 16.28 16.45
CA SER A 256 3.59 17.71 16.75
C SER A 256 3.50 18.60 15.52
N SER A 257 3.51 18.05 14.30
CA SER A 257 3.43 18.85 13.08
C SER A 257 2.09 19.56 12.96
N THR A 258 2.14 20.85 12.66
CA THR A 258 0.93 21.70 12.46
C THR A 258 0.28 21.48 11.09
N VAL A 259 0.96 20.74 10.19
CA VAL A 259 0.47 20.48 8.82
C VAL A 259 -0.11 19.09 8.64
N ASN A 260 -0.26 18.28 9.70
CA ASN A 260 -0.80 16.92 9.59
C ASN A 260 -2.19 16.90 8.92
N ASP A 261 -3.01 17.91 9.14
CA ASP A 261 -4.33 18.03 8.56
C ASP A 261 -4.34 18.31 7.06
N ALA A 262 -3.26 18.83 6.49
CA ALA A 262 -3.12 19.01 5.04
C ALA A 262 -3.01 17.68 4.28
N TYR A 263 -2.68 16.59 4.99
CA TYR A 263 -2.54 15.24 4.43
C TYR A 263 -3.78 14.37 4.66
N THR A 264 -4.90 14.96 5.09
CA THR A 264 -6.15 14.20 5.19
C THR A 264 -6.65 13.76 3.83
N GLN A 265 -7.24 12.58 3.80
CA GLN A 265 -7.96 12.15 2.60
C GLN A 265 -9.17 13.07 2.35
N PRO A 266 -9.61 13.20 1.09
CA PRO A 266 -10.78 14.02 0.76
C PRO A 266 -11.99 13.66 1.62
N GLY A 267 -12.70 14.67 2.09
CA GLY A 267 -14.01 14.53 2.70
C GLY A 267 -15.04 14.03 1.71
N ARG A 268 -16.31 14.13 2.06
CA ARG A 268 -17.40 13.77 1.14
C ARG A 268 -17.27 14.55 -0.17
N SER A 269 -17.23 13.82 -1.28
CA SER A 269 -17.07 14.38 -2.61
C SER A 269 -18.07 13.79 -3.57
N LEU A 270 -18.66 14.63 -4.42
CA LEU A 270 -19.54 14.24 -5.51
C LEU A 270 -18.76 14.27 -6.82
N LYS A 271 -18.87 13.20 -7.60
CA LYS A 271 -18.30 13.11 -8.95
C LYS A 271 -19.38 12.69 -9.93
N ALA A 272 -19.40 13.31 -11.11
CA ALA A 272 -20.24 12.90 -12.21
C ALA A 272 -19.42 12.87 -13.50
N SER A 273 -19.66 11.89 -14.34
CA SER A 273 -19.06 11.79 -15.66
C SER A 273 -20.06 11.28 -16.70
N LEU A 274 -20.00 11.84 -17.89
CA LEU A 274 -20.73 11.39 -19.05
C LEU A 274 -19.71 10.75 -20.01
N VAL A 275 -19.95 9.50 -20.39
CA VAL A 275 -19.08 8.74 -21.30
C VAL A 275 -19.85 8.45 -22.56
N MET A 276 -19.27 8.82 -23.70
CA MET A 276 -19.84 8.57 -25.03
C MET A 276 -18.83 7.76 -25.85
N ASP A 277 -19.28 6.64 -26.38
CA ASP A 277 -18.51 5.77 -27.27
C ASP A 277 -18.86 6.18 -28.74
N PHE A 278 -17.85 6.43 -29.58
CA PHE A 278 -18.03 6.90 -30.99
C PHE A 278 -17.78 5.73 -31.95
#